data_bd342af2286c8d3e13f4350acfc87d15
#
_entry.id   bd342af2286c8d3e13f4350acfc87d15
#
_cell.length_a   1.000
_cell.length_b   1.000
_cell.length_c   1.000
_cell.angle_alpha   90.00
_cell.angle_beta   90.00
_cell.angle_gamma   90.00
#
_symmetry.space_group_name_H-M   'P 1'
#
loop_
_entity.id
_entity.type
_entity.pdbx_description
1 polymer ?
#
loop_
_entity_poly.entity_id
_entity_poly.type
_entity_poly.pdbx_seq_one_letter_code
_entity_poly.pdbx_strand_id
1 'polypeptide(L)'
;MITLEATKQVADDSPDHICPVGAVRDNFTSQGLIEEVKDGFDNEQIAMLDLGCAGGQFVVDFINKGDIGIGLEGSSNSLQGIGKDNWDKYHNKNLFLCDITKDYQIYQVGEPMEFDFIHSEEVFEHISPDDVDAMLKNIFKHLKEDGLCVFGVSLVPDVRNEKGEDMVPPFAPEDRTIGYEGKLFTLHQSVFPATWWKDKIESHGFKIFKEGLHNENHFGYLFNHIVRGAGYSGNVPGYAGWDESAYFCCTK
;
A
#
# COMPACT_ATOMS: atom_id res chain seq x y z
N MET A 1 22.90 -1.59 -8.56
CA MET A 1 22.06 -2.81 -8.69
C MET A 1 21.25 -2.91 -7.42
N ILE A 2 19.94 -3.14 -7.56
CA ILE A 2 19.02 -3.32 -6.43
C ILE A 2 18.76 -4.82 -6.30
N THR A 3 18.72 -5.33 -5.08
CA THR A 3 18.44 -6.74 -4.76
C THR A 3 17.50 -6.84 -3.56
N LEU A 4 16.70 -7.88 -3.52
CA LEU A 4 15.81 -8.21 -2.42
C LEU A 4 16.25 -9.54 -1.80
N GLU A 5 16.38 -9.56 -0.48
CA GLU A 5 16.41 -10.78 0.32
C GLU A 5 15.08 -10.86 1.09
N ALA A 6 14.29 -11.89 0.84
CA ALA A 6 12.99 -12.08 1.47
C ALA A 6 12.84 -13.52 1.97
N THR A 7 12.30 -13.67 3.17
CA THR A 7 12.00 -14.99 3.77
C THR A 7 10.92 -15.72 2.97
N LYS A 8 9.95 -14.98 2.43
CA LYS A 8 8.88 -15.50 1.58
C LYS A 8 8.65 -14.53 0.43
N GLN A 9 8.72 -15.01 -0.82
CA GLN A 9 8.52 -14.18 -2.01
C GLN A 9 7.05 -14.03 -2.37
N VAL A 10 6.25 -15.07 -2.25
CA VAL A 10 4.84 -15.06 -2.66
C VAL A 10 3.97 -15.34 -1.44
N ALA A 11 2.97 -14.50 -1.23
CA ALA A 11 1.93 -14.70 -0.21
C ALA A 11 0.87 -15.70 -0.71
N ASP A 12 1.29 -16.93 -1.02
CA ASP A 12 0.53 -17.97 -1.71
C ASP A 12 -0.68 -18.51 -0.92
N ASP A 13 -0.73 -18.25 0.38
CA ASP A 13 -1.84 -18.55 1.28
C ASP A 13 -2.80 -17.35 1.50
N SER A 14 -2.45 -16.18 0.97
CA SER A 14 -3.33 -15.01 1.01
C SER A 14 -4.57 -15.20 0.13
N PRO A 15 -5.76 -14.83 0.61
CA PRO A 15 -6.97 -14.80 -0.23
C PRO A 15 -6.80 -13.98 -1.52
N ASP A 16 -6.06 -12.89 -1.46
CA ASP A 16 -5.77 -12.03 -2.61
C ASP A 16 -4.88 -12.71 -3.67
N HIS A 17 -3.99 -13.62 -3.25
CA HIS A 17 -3.25 -14.46 -4.19
C HIS A 17 -4.12 -15.55 -4.81
N ILE A 18 -5.03 -16.15 -4.02
CA ILE A 18 -5.90 -17.26 -4.46
C ILE A 18 -7.02 -16.72 -5.39
N CYS A 19 -7.55 -15.53 -5.09
CA CYS A 19 -8.57 -14.83 -5.89
C CYS A 19 -8.02 -13.45 -6.32
N PRO A 20 -7.11 -13.41 -7.31
CA PRO A 20 -6.22 -12.27 -7.58
C PRO A 20 -6.90 -11.16 -8.40
N VAL A 21 -7.98 -10.56 -7.88
CA VAL A 21 -8.72 -9.51 -8.57
C VAL A 21 -7.86 -8.25 -8.71
N GLY A 22 -7.33 -7.72 -7.59
CA GLY A 22 -6.47 -6.55 -7.55
C GLY A 22 -5.16 -6.79 -8.28
N ALA A 23 -4.43 -7.83 -7.91
CA ALA A 23 -3.12 -8.17 -8.49
C ALA A 23 -3.11 -8.26 -10.04
N VAL A 24 -4.24 -8.64 -10.67
CA VAL A 24 -4.34 -8.74 -12.14
C VAL A 24 -4.90 -7.50 -12.81
N ARG A 25 -5.70 -6.70 -12.12
CA ARG A 25 -6.50 -5.60 -12.71
C ARG A 25 -6.02 -4.22 -12.32
N ASP A 26 -5.30 -4.10 -11.21
CA ASP A 26 -4.92 -2.81 -10.69
C ASP A 26 -3.54 -2.39 -11.19
N ASN A 27 -3.44 -1.12 -11.50
CA ASN A 27 -2.20 -0.52 -11.98
C ASN A 27 -2.22 0.97 -11.62
N PHE A 28 -2.17 1.24 -10.31
CA PHE A 28 -2.26 2.58 -9.75
C PHE A 28 -1.19 3.50 -10.31
N THR A 29 -1.55 4.75 -10.52
CA THR A 29 -0.64 5.86 -10.81
C THR A 29 -1.24 7.19 -10.36
N SER A 30 -0.41 8.12 -9.93
CA SER A 30 -0.81 9.47 -9.57
C SER A 30 0.33 10.47 -9.83
N GLN A 31 0.27 11.15 -10.97
CA GLN A 31 1.27 12.19 -11.29
C GLN A 31 1.24 13.33 -10.29
N GLY A 32 0.05 13.73 -9.81
CA GLY A 32 -0.08 14.76 -8.78
C GLY A 32 0.61 14.37 -7.48
N LEU A 33 0.45 13.13 -7.02
CA LEU A 33 1.13 12.63 -5.82
C LEU A 33 2.66 12.63 -5.99
N ILE A 34 3.16 12.21 -7.16
CA ILE A 34 4.60 12.24 -7.45
C ILE A 34 5.16 13.66 -7.36
N GLU A 35 4.47 14.63 -7.97
CA GLU A 35 4.89 16.04 -7.97
C GLU A 35 4.90 16.61 -6.54
N GLU A 36 3.85 16.37 -5.76
CA GLU A 36 3.77 16.79 -4.37
C GLU A 36 4.87 16.16 -3.49
N VAL A 37 5.15 14.86 -3.68
CA VAL A 37 6.24 14.17 -2.96
C VAL A 37 7.57 14.80 -3.34
N LYS A 38 7.83 15.07 -4.62
CA LYS A 38 9.08 15.69 -5.08
C LYS A 38 9.24 17.12 -4.55
N ASP A 39 8.16 17.89 -4.51
CA ASP A 39 8.17 19.25 -3.97
C ASP A 39 8.39 19.26 -2.43
N GLY A 40 7.99 18.19 -1.75
CA GLY A 40 8.14 18.04 -0.30
C GLY A 40 9.55 17.65 0.17
N PHE A 41 10.35 17.05 -0.71
CA PHE A 41 11.73 16.66 -0.41
C PHE A 41 12.71 17.55 -1.17
N ASP A 42 13.63 18.21 -0.46
CA ASP A 42 14.73 19.00 -1.05
C ASP A 42 15.82 18.13 -1.72
N ASN A 43 15.46 16.89 -2.10
CA ASN A 43 16.38 15.94 -2.70
C ASN A 43 16.25 15.94 -4.23
N GLU A 44 17.39 15.93 -4.93
CA GLU A 44 17.39 15.79 -6.39
C GLU A 44 16.86 14.42 -6.85
N GLN A 45 17.03 13.40 -6.02
CA GLN A 45 16.56 12.04 -6.28
C GLN A 45 15.91 11.46 -5.02
N ILE A 46 14.69 10.92 -5.16
CA ILE A 46 13.89 10.29 -4.10
C ILE A 46 13.99 8.78 -4.23
N ALA A 47 14.12 8.07 -3.11
CA ALA A 47 13.94 6.64 -3.02
C ALA A 47 12.51 6.34 -2.55
N MET A 48 11.71 5.69 -3.41
CA MET A 48 10.32 5.35 -3.14
C MET A 48 10.11 3.84 -3.11
N LEU A 49 9.29 3.38 -2.15
CA LEU A 49 8.82 2.01 -2.01
C LEU A 49 7.29 1.97 -2.11
N ASP A 50 6.78 1.16 -3.02
CA ASP A 50 5.35 0.88 -3.19
C ASP A 50 5.03 -0.54 -2.71
N LEU A 51 4.15 -0.67 -1.74
CA LEU A 51 3.74 -1.93 -1.14
C LEU A 51 2.42 -2.38 -1.75
N GLY A 52 2.35 -3.61 -2.26
CA GLY A 52 1.21 -4.08 -3.04
C GLY A 52 1.13 -3.38 -4.39
N CYS A 53 2.26 -3.28 -5.09
CA CYS A 53 2.38 -2.45 -6.30
C CYS A 53 1.58 -2.97 -7.52
N ALA A 54 0.92 -4.11 -7.42
CA ALA A 54 0.10 -4.73 -8.48
C ALA A 54 0.78 -4.65 -9.87
N GLY A 55 0.27 -3.83 -10.80
CA GLY A 55 0.84 -3.63 -12.14
C GLY A 55 2.13 -2.81 -12.19
N GLY A 56 2.54 -2.18 -11.08
CA GLY A 56 3.82 -1.48 -10.93
C GLY A 56 3.92 -0.12 -11.64
N GLN A 57 2.82 0.46 -12.14
CA GLN A 57 2.89 1.72 -12.90
C GLN A 57 3.40 2.89 -12.06
N PHE A 58 2.98 2.98 -10.80
CA PHE A 58 3.42 4.05 -9.91
C PHE A 58 4.93 4.04 -9.70
N VAL A 59 5.50 2.84 -9.52
CA VAL A 59 6.96 2.63 -9.46
C VAL A 59 7.66 3.09 -10.74
N VAL A 60 7.11 2.71 -11.90
CA VAL A 60 7.66 3.08 -13.20
C VAL A 60 7.62 4.59 -13.43
N ASP A 61 6.59 5.26 -12.95
CA ASP A 61 6.45 6.71 -13.08
C ASP A 61 7.52 7.45 -12.25
N PHE A 62 7.85 6.99 -11.04
CA PHE A 62 9.00 7.52 -10.28
C PHE A 62 10.31 7.30 -11.03
N ILE A 63 10.54 6.11 -11.58
CA ILE A 63 11.75 5.81 -12.38
C ILE A 63 11.85 6.76 -13.59
N ASN A 64 10.74 7.02 -14.27
CA ASN A 64 10.70 7.92 -15.43
C ASN A 64 10.98 9.39 -15.07
N LYS A 65 10.77 9.79 -13.82
CA LYS A 65 11.13 11.12 -13.28
C LYS A 65 12.58 11.20 -12.79
N GLY A 66 13.35 10.10 -12.90
CA GLY A 66 14.77 10.04 -12.49
C GLY A 66 14.98 9.59 -11.04
N ASP A 67 13.92 9.14 -10.38
CA ASP A 67 13.93 8.67 -8.99
C ASP A 67 14.22 7.16 -8.89
N ILE A 68 14.42 6.67 -7.67
CA ILE A 68 14.56 5.25 -7.38
C ILE A 68 13.19 4.73 -6.94
N GLY A 69 12.50 4.07 -7.85
CA GLY A 69 11.23 3.39 -7.57
C GLY A 69 11.44 1.90 -7.32
N ILE A 70 10.88 1.38 -6.23
CA ILE A 70 10.85 -0.05 -5.90
C ILE A 70 9.41 -0.45 -5.61
N GLY A 71 8.97 -1.60 -6.13
CA GLY A 71 7.66 -2.17 -5.84
C GLY A 71 7.77 -3.57 -5.28
N LEU A 72 6.97 -3.85 -4.25
CA LEU A 72 6.80 -5.17 -3.67
C LEU A 72 5.36 -5.64 -3.89
N GLU A 73 5.21 -6.89 -4.34
CA GLU A 73 3.90 -7.50 -4.63
C GLU A 73 3.85 -8.93 -4.07
N GLY A 74 2.80 -9.23 -3.30
CA GLY A 74 2.60 -10.55 -2.70
C GLY A 74 2.07 -11.61 -3.67
N SER A 75 1.38 -11.20 -4.73
CA SER A 75 0.76 -12.13 -5.69
C SER A 75 1.56 -12.27 -6.97
N SER A 76 2.03 -13.48 -7.27
CA SER A 76 2.70 -13.77 -8.55
C SER A 76 1.77 -13.65 -9.77
N ASN A 77 0.45 -13.49 -9.56
CA ASN A 77 -0.51 -13.28 -10.64
C ASN A 77 -0.33 -11.91 -11.32
N SER A 78 0.26 -10.92 -10.64
CA SER A 78 0.59 -9.60 -11.20
C SER A 78 1.51 -9.68 -12.42
N LEU A 79 2.36 -10.69 -12.48
CA LEU A 79 3.24 -10.98 -13.63
C LEU A 79 2.47 -11.20 -14.95
N GLN A 80 1.20 -11.54 -14.87
CA GLN A 80 0.32 -11.80 -16.03
C GLN A 80 -0.85 -10.81 -16.12
N GLY A 81 -0.91 -9.85 -15.19
CA GLY A 81 -1.97 -8.83 -15.11
C GLY A 81 -1.80 -7.69 -16.11
N ILE A 82 -2.57 -6.62 -15.87
CA ILE A 82 -2.56 -5.41 -16.72
C ILE A 82 -1.18 -4.74 -16.78
N GLY A 83 -0.36 -4.89 -15.74
CA GLY A 83 1.00 -4.37 -15.66
C GLY A 83 2.09 -5.29 -16.21
N LYS A 84 1.73 -6.32 -16.99
CA LYS A 84 2.69 -7.32 -17.50
C LYS A 84 3.93 -6.70 -18.15
N ASP A 85 3.77 -5.65 -18.95
CA ASP A 85 4.90 -5.00 -19.64
C ASP A 85 5.88 -4.35 -18.64
N ASN A 86 5.39 -3.82 -17.54
CA ASN A 86 6.23 -3.30 -16.46
C ASN A 86 6.99 -4.45 -15.78
N TRP A 87 6.30 -5.55 -15.47
CA TRP A 87 6.92 -6.74 -14.88
C TRP A 87 7.96 -7.37 -15.80
N ASP A 88 7.70 -7.52 -17.10
CA ASP A 88 8.67 -8.04 -18.07
C ASP A 88 9.96 -7.20 -18.09
N LYS A 89 9.87 -5.90 -17.90
CA LYS A 89 11.00 -4.97 -17.95
C LYS A 89 11.75 -4.87 -16.62
N TYR A 90 11.02 -4.83 -15.50
CA TYR A 90 11.55 -4.42 -14.20
C TYR A 90 11.58 -5.54 -13.15
N HIS A 91 11.07 -6.75 -13.45
CA HIS A 91 11.11 -7.90 -12.52
C HIS A 91 12.54 -8.21 -12.07
N ASN A 92 12.73 -8.40 -10.77
CA ASN A 92 14.03 -8.59 -10.11
C ASN A 92 15.04 -7.45 -10.34
N LYS A 93 14.55 -6.26 -10.67
CA LYS A 93 15.34 -5.02 -10.77
C LYS A 93 14.77 -3.91 -9.89
N ASN A 94 13.48 -3.63 -10.07
CA ASN A 94 12.71 -2.61 -9.36
C ASN A 94 11.37 -3.15 -8.86
N LEU A 95 10.81 -4.18 -9.52
CA LEU A 95 9.61 -4.87 -9.10
C LEU A 95 9.98 -6.26 -8.58
N PHE A 96 9.54 -6.59 -7.37
CA PHE A 96 9.89 -7.82 -6.71
C PHE A 96 8.65 -8.51 -6.15
N LEU A 97 8.62 -9.82 -6.22
CA LEU A 97 7.66 -10.61 -5.46
C LEU A 97 8.15 -10.69 -4.01
N CYS A 98 7.28 -10.30 -3.06
CA CYS A 98 7.59 -10.28 -1.64
C CYS A 98 6.31 -10.36 -0.79
N ASP A 99 6.26 -11.31 0.13
CA ASP A 99 5.29 -11.29 1.22
C ASP A 99 5.76 -10.26 2.26
N ILE A 100 5.12 -9.09 2.27
CA ILE A 100 5.50 -7.94 3.11
C ILE A 100 5.25 -8.18 4.61
N THR A 101 4.55 -9.25 4.97
CA THR A 101 4.31 -9.66 6.36
C THR A 101 5.45 -10.49 6.94
N LYS A 102 6.37 -10.95 6.12
CA LYS A 102 7.55 -11.73 6.52
C LYS A 102 8.82 -10.87 6.46
N ASP A 103 9.89 -11.32 7.08
CA ASP A 103 11.14 -10.56 7.08
C ASP A 103 11.71 -10.43 5.68
N TYR A 104 12.06 -9.20 5.31
CA TYR A 104 12.77 -8.88 4.09
C TYR A 104 13.77 -7.74 4.29
N GLN A 105 14.70 -7.61 3.36
CA GLN A 105 15.62 -6.48 3.26
C GLN A 105 15.91 -6.16 1.79
N ILE A 106 15.83 -4.89 1.47
CA ILE A 106 16.19 -4.34 0.16
C ILE A 106 17.60 -3.76 0.27
N TYR A 107 18.42 -4.02 -0.75
CA TYR A 107 19.80 -3.54 -0.83
C TYR A 107 20.01 -2.74 -2.11
N GLN A 108 20.80 -1.69 -2.01
CA GLN A 108 21.34 -0.98 -3.17
C GLN A 108 22.87 -1.10 -3.14
N VAL A 109 23.44 -1.74 -4.18
CA VAL A 109 24.90 -1.98 -4.30
C VAL A 109 25.49 -2.69 -3.06
N GLY A 110 24.69 -3.56 -2.44
CA GLY A 110 25.11 -4.35 -1.27
C GLY A 110 24.84 -3.69 0.09
N GLU A 111 24.45 -2.41 0.12
CA GLU A 111 24.10 -1.71 1.36
C GLU A 111 22.57 -1.74 1.60
N PRO A 112 22.12 -1.93 2.87
CA PRO A 112 20.71 -1.82 3.21
C PRO A 112 20.11 -0.49 2.76
N MET A 113 18.91 -0.55 2.18
CA MET A 113 18.24 0.62 1.65
C MET A 113 17.10 1.05 2.56
N GLU A 114 17.01 2.36 2.81
CA GLU A 114 15.87 3.03 3.42
C GLU A 114 15.27 4.02 2.42
N PHE A 115 14.00 4.35 2.60
CA PHE A 115 13.20 5.10 1.64
C PHE A 115 12.81 6.47 2.17
N ASP A 116 12.82 7.47 1.29
CA ASP A 116 12.29 8.80 1.54
C ASP A 116 10.76 8.75 1.58
N PHE A 117 10.16 7.93 0.71
CA PHE A 117 8.73 7.81 0.57
C PHE A 117 8.30 6.34 0.51
N ILE A 118 7.33 5.94 1.36
CA ILE A 118 6.69 4.63 1.30
C ILE A 118 5.19 4.83 1.06
N HIS A 119 4.68 4.14 0.07
CA HIS A 119 3.28 4.20 -0.34
C HIS A 119 2.63 2.83 -0.23
N SER A 120 1.35 2.82 0.08
CA SER A 120 0.48 1.65 0.02
C SER A 120 -0.96 2.10 -0.20
N GLU A 121 -1.63 1.55 -1.20
CA GLU A 121 -3.03 1.86 -1.52
C GLU A 121 -3.83 0.58 -1.61
N GLU A 122 -4.88 0.45 -0.79
CA GLU A 122 -5.78 -0.72 -0.77
C GLU A 122 -5.01 -2.05 -0.58
N VAL A 123 -4.17 -2.13 0.46
CA VAL A 123 -3.35 -3.32 0.77
C VAL A 123 -3.49 -3.77 2.21
N PHE A 124 -3.54 -2.83 3.16
CA PHE A 124 -3.51 -3.16 4.59
C PHE A 124 -4.70 -4.00 5.04
N GLU A 125 -5.87 -3.74 4.47
CA GLU A 125 -7.09 -4.52 4.69
C GLU A 125 -7.01 -5.97 4.22
N HIS A 126 -6.12 -6.25 3.23
CA HIS A 126 -5.88 -7.62 2.74
C HIS A 126 -4.97 -8.44 3.66
N ILE A 127 -4.27 -7.78 4.58
CA ILE A 127 -3.37 -8.46 5.52
C ILE A 127 -4.17 -9.08 6.65
N SER A 128 -3.81 -10.30 7.06
CA SER A 128 -4.40 -10.93 8.24
C SER A 128 -4.18 -10.06 9.49
N PRO A 129 -5.17 -9.91 10.38
CA PRO A 129 -5.01 -9.18 11.64
C PRO A 129 -3.77 -9.61 12.45
N ASP A 130 -3.41 -10.89 12.39
CA ASP A 130 -2.25 -11.45 13.11
C ASP A 130 -0.91 -11.02 12.49
N ASP A 131 -0.89 -10.62 11.22
CA ASP A 131 0.32 -10.25 10.49
C ASP A 131 0.52 -8.72 10.37
N VAL A 132 -0.48 -7.89 10.75
CA VAL A 132 -0.41 -6.43 10.64
C VAL A 132 0.80 -5.85 11.40
N ASP A 133 1.09 -6.38 12.61
CA ASP A 133 2.23 -5.92 13.40
C ASP A 133 3.57 -6.19 12.71
N ALA A 134 3.70 -7.34 12.06
CA ALA A 134 4.92 -7.70 11.33
C ALA A 134 5.10 -6.80 10.09
N MET A 135 4.03 -6.53 9.35
CA MET A 135 4.04 -5.61 8.22
C MET A 135 4.44 -4.20 8.63
N LEU A 136 3.79 -3.61 9.64
CA LEU A 136 4.10 -2.25 10.12
C LEU A 136 5.54 -2.12 10.62
N LYS A 137 6.06 -3.16 11.29
CA LYS A 137 7.45 -3.21 11.73
C LYS A 137 8.43 -3.23 10.56
N ASN A 138 8.13 -3.97 9.50
CA ASN A 138 8.92 -3.96 8.28
C ASN A 138 8.92 -2.59 7.61
N ILE A 139 7.76 -1.93 7.52
CA ILE A 139 7.65 -0.58 6.96
C ILE A 139 8.48 0.40 7.76
N PHE A 140 8.32 0.41 9.09
CA PHE A 140 9.08 1.29 9.98
C PHE A 140 10.59 1.11 9.84
N LYS A 141 11.05 -0.13 9.70
CA LYS A 141 12.46 -0.47 9.48
C LYS A 141 13.02 0.14 8.20
N HIS A 142 12.23 0.18 7.13
CA HIS A 142 12.67 0.65 5.81
C HIS A 142 12.45 2.15 5.58
N LEU A 143 11.74 2.86 6.47
CA LEU A 143 11.53 4.30 6.37
C LEU A 143 12.74 5.05 6.93
N LYS A 144 13.19 6.10 6.25
CA LYS A 144 14.19 7.06 6.79
C LYS A 144 13.62 7.85 7.97
N GLU A 145 14.48 8.43 8.81
CA GLU A 145 14.07 9.24 9.98
C GLU A 145 13.20 10.45 9.59
N ASP A 146 13.46 11.04 8.44
CA ASP A 146 12.72 12.16 7.85
C ASP A 146 11.82 11.73 6.68
N GLY A 147 11.60 10.42 6.56
CA GLY A 147 10.78 9.83 5.51
C GLY A 147 9.28 9.99 5.75
N LEU A 148 8.53 9.88 4.67
CA LEU A 148 7.08 9.98 4.62
C LEU A 148 6.45 8.66 4.24
N CYS A 149 5.39 8.26 4.95
CA CYS A 149 4.50 7.19 4.54
C CYS A 149 3.12 7.72 4.18
N VAL A 150 2.51 7.14 3.17
CA VAL A 150 1.09 7.35 2.82
C VAL A 150 0.43 6.01 2.65
N PHE A 151 -0.60 5.75 3.47
CA PHE A 151 -1.36 4.51 3.48
C PHE A 151 -2.83 4.79 3.22
N GLY A 152 -3.38 4.27 2.12
CA GLY A 152 -4.81 4.18 1.85
C GLY A 152 -5.32 2.81 2.26
N VAL A 153 -6.37 2.77 3.09
CA VAL A 153 -6.91 1.53 3.67
C VAL A 153 -8.42 1.51 3.50
N SER A 154 -8.95 0.45 2.90
CA SER A 154 -10.40 0.23 2.85
C SER A 154 -10.94 -0.21 4.21
N LEU A 155 -12.09 0.37 4.59
CA LEU A 155 -12.77 0.08 5.86
C LEU A 155 -14.01 -0.79 5.67
N VAL A 156 -14.26 -1.22 4.42
CA VAL A 156 -15.44 -2.03 4.06
C VAL A 156 -15.05 -3.46 3.70
N PRO A 157 -15.92 -4.43 3.95
CA PRO A 157 -15.69 -5.81 3.54
C PRO A 157 -15.61 -5.95 2.02
N ASP A 158 -14.71 -6.77 1.53
CA ASP A 158 -14.72 -7.30 0.17
C ASP A 158 -14.79 -8.83 0.21
N VAL A 159 -15.87 -9.39 -0.31
CA VAL A 159 -16.10 -10.82 -0.39
C VAL A 159 -16.40 -11.20 -1.84
N ARG A 160 -15.62 -12.15 -2.36
CA ARG A 160 -15.67 -12.60 -3.75
C ARG A 160 -16.04 -14.07 -3.84
N ASN A 161 -16.71 -14.47 -4.93
CA ASN A 161 -16.86 -15.87 -5.26
C ASN A 161 -15.60 -16.41 -6.00
N GLU A 162 -15.59 -17.69 -6.28
CA GLU A 162 -14.49 -18.38 -6.98
C GLU A 162 -14.21 -17.87 -8.40
N LYS A 163 -15.11 -17.05 -8.98
CA LYS A 163 -14.93 -16.39 -10.29
C LYS A 163 -14.38 -14.96 -10.14
N GLY A 164 -14.17 -14.48 -8.90
CA GLY A 164 -13.77 -13.12 -8.62
C GLY A 164 -14.90 -12.10 -8.79
N GLU A 165 -16.17 -12.55 -8.83
CA GLU A 165 -17.33 -11.66 -8.89
C GLU A 165 -17.65 -11.16 -7.49
N ASP A 166 -18.00 -9.87 -7.35
CA ASP A 166 -18.44 -9.28 -6.10
C ASP A 166 -19.68 -9.99 -5.58
N MET A 167 -19.58 -10.49 -4.36
CA MET A 167 -20.70 -11.05 -3.63
C MET A 167 -21.28 -9.98 -2.71
N VAL A 168 -21.64 -8.83 -3.30
CA VAL A 168 -22.03 -7.66 -2.54
C VAL A 168 -23.42 -7.73 -2.05
N PRO A 169 -23.48 -7.29 -0.92
CA PRO A 169 -24.38 -6.96 0.10
C PRO A 169 -24.99 -5.60 0.04
N PRO A 170 -25.67 -5.17 1.08
CA PRO A 170 -25.09 -4.58 2.30
C PRO A 170 -25.01 -5.61 3.42
N PHE A 171 -23.82 -6.11 3.70
CA PHE A 171 -23.65 -7.10 4.77
C PHE A 171 -23.49 -6.41 6.13
N ALA A 172 -24.40 -6.71 7.04
CA ALA A 172 -24.04 -6.65 8.44
C ALA A 172 -22.94 -7.69 8.71
N PRO A 173 -21.97 -7.41 9.60
CA PRO A 173 -20.88 -8.34 9.94
C PRO A 173 -21.35 -9.75 10.34
N GLU A 174 -22.57 -9.86 10.83
CA GLU A 174 -23.25 -11.10 11.19
C GLU A 174 -23.76 -11.92 9.99
N ASP A 175 -23.91 -11.33 8.81
CA ASP A 175 -24.48 -11.98 7.61
C ASP A 175 -23.42 -12.62 6.70
N ARG A 176 -22.17 -12.71 7.14
CA ARG A 176 -21.06 -13.33 6.41
C ARG A 176 -21.24 -14.83 6.09
N THR A 177 -22.38 -15.40 6.47
CA THR A 177 -22.72 -16.82 6.29
C THR A 177 -23.91 -17.07 5.38
N ILE A 178 -24.28 -16.13 4.52
CA ILE A 178 -25.36 -16.37 3.56
C ILE A 178 -24.95 -17.51 2.63
N GLY A 179 -25.74 -18.56 2.64
CA GLY A 179 -25.49 -19.81 1.95
C GLY A 179 -25.33 -19.62 0.43
N TYR A 180 -24.11 -19.43 0.02
CA TYR A 180 -23.69 -19.54 -1.37
C TYR A 180 -23.20 -20.97 -1.61
N GLU A 181 -23.77 -21.65 -2.63
CA GLU A 181 -23.25 -22.94 -3.09
C GLU A 181 -21.93 -22.74 -3.85
N GLY A 182 -20.84 -22.43 -3.15
CA GLY A 182 -19.55 -22.19 -3.75
C GLY A 182 -18.53 -21.74 -2.70
N LYS A 183 -17.27 -21.59 -3.12
CA LYS A 183 -16.20 -21.07 -2.28
C LYS A 183 -16.23 -19.55 -2.29
N LEU A 184 -16.35 -18.94 -1.10
CA LEU A 184 -16.23 -17.50 -0.91
C LEU A 184 -14.83 -17.16 -0.43
N PHE A 185 -14.30 -16.02 -0.89
CA PHE A 185 -13.02 -15.45 -0.48
C PHE A 185 -13.28 -14.12 0.18
N THR A 186 -12.90 -14.00 1.45
CA THR A 186 -12.86 -12.72 2.16
C THR A 186 -11.52 -12.06 1.82
N LEU A 187 -11.51 -11.13 0.88
CA LEU A 187 -10.30 -10.44 0.46
C LEU A 187 -9.85 -9.45 1.54
N HIS A 188 -10.77 -8.61 2.05
CA HIS A 188 -10.46 -7.70 3.14
C HIS A 188 -10.53 -8.43 4.48
N GLN A 189 -9.38 -8.87 4.97
CA GLN A 189 -9.25 -9.64 6.22
C GLN A 189 -9.26 -8.74 7.46
N SER A 190 -8.75 -7.51 7.34
CA SER A 190 -8.58 -6.55 8.42
C SER A 190 -9.51 -5.35 8.26
N VAL A 191 -10.82 -5.62 8.35
CA VAL A 191 -11.85 -4.57 8.30
C VAL A 191 -12.06 -4.00 9.69
N PHE A 192 -11.35 -2.91 10.00
CA PHE A 192 -11.39 -2.22 11.28
C PHE A 192 -11.73 -0.74 11.11
N PRO A 193 -12.28 -0.06 12.15
CA PRO A 193 -12.49 1.39 12.10
C PRO A 193 -11.17 2.16 11.89
N ALA A 194 -11.22 3.33 11.28
CA ALA A 194 -10.06 4.20 11.07
C ALA A 194 -9.29 4.51 12.38
N THR A 195 -10.00 4.61 13.52
CA THR A 195 -9.39 4.79 14.83
C THR A 195 -8.52 3.62 15.27
N TRP A 196 -8.92 2.40 14.94
CA TRP A 196 -8.12 1.20 15.22
C TRP A 196 -6.82 1.23 14.40
N TRP A 197 -6.91 1.53 13.11
CA TRP A 197 -5.73 1.66 12.24
C TRP A 197 -4.79 2.76 12.72
N LYS A 198 -5.35 3.92 13.10
CA LYS A 198 -4.58 5.01 13.68
C LYS A 198 -3.78 4.54 14.90
N ASP A 199 -4.46 3.96 15.90
CA ASP A 199 -3.83 3.51 17.14
C ASP A 199 -2.78 2.42 16.86
N LYS A 200 -3.04 1.55 15.89
CA LYS A 200 -2.13 0.49 15.46
C LYS A 200 -0.86 1.06 14.83
N ILE A 201 -0.97 1.98 13.89
CA ILE A 201 0.14 2.67 13.23
C ILE A 201 0.98 3.44 14.27
N GLU A 202 0.35 4.25 15.12
CA GLU A 202 1.04 5.01 16.18
C GLU A 202 1.75 4.09 17.18
N SER A 203 1.20 2.90 17.48
CA SER A 203 1.82 1.94 18.40
C SER A 203 3.16 1.37 17.90
N HIS A 204 3.42 1.46 16.59
CA HIS A 204 4.69 1.05 15.96
C HIS A 204 5.71 2.20 15.84
N GLY A 205 5.41 3.36 16.42
CA GLY A 205 6.32 4.50 16.48
C GLY A 205 6.09 5.55 15.39
N PHE A 206 5.19 5.31 14.44
CA PHE A 206 4.84 6.32 13.45
C PHE A 206 4.15 7.52 14.07
N LYS A 207 4.42 8.69 13.52
CA LYS A 207 3.78 9.97 13.90
C LYS A 207 2.82 10.38 12.78
N ILE A 208 1.53 10.23 13.03
CA ILE A 208 0.50 10.61 12.05
C ILE A 208 0.33 12.13 12.07
N PHE A 209 0.30 12.75 10.89
CA PHE A 209 0.01 14.17 10.75
C PHE A 209 -1.41 14.47 11.22
N LYS A 210 -1.53 15.49 12.05
CA LYS A 210 -2.81 15.97 12.61
C LYS A 210 -3.27 17.23 11.87
N GLU A 211 -4.58 17.48 11.94
CA GLU A 211 -5.19 18.72 11.46
C GLU A 211 -4.45 19.95 11.98
N GLY A 212 -4.22 20.92 11.11
CA GLY A 212 -3.58 22.19 11.48
C GLY A 212 -2.08 22.28 11.20
N LEU A 213 -1.42 21.20 10.78
CA LEU A 213 -0.02 21.24 10.32
C LEU A 213 0.15 21.86 8.92
N HIS A 214 -0.93 22.42 8.37
CA HIS A 214 -0.96 23.01 7.04
C HIS A 214 0.03 24.14 6.80
N ASN A 215 0.56 24.76 7.86
CA ASN A 215 1.36 25.98 7.75
C ASN A 215 2.84 25.80 8.03
N GLU A 216 3.30 24.63 8.49
CA GLU A 216 4.69 24.46 8.93
C GLU A 216 5.47 23.35 8.25
N ASN A 217 4.81 22.44 7.52
CA ASN A 217 5.47 21.37 6.77
C ASN A 217 4.87 21.23 5.37
N HIS A 218 5.73 21.07 4.36
CA HIS A 218 5.36 20.78 2.97
C HIS A 218 4.38 19.60 2.84
N PHE A 219 4.45 18.64 3.74
CA PHE A 219 3.61 17.43 3.75
C PHE A 219 2.12 17.63 4.09
N GLY A 220 1.72 18.74 4.71
CA GLY A 220 0.31 19.08 4.89
C GLY A 220 -0.45 19.31 3.57
N TYR A 221 0.26 19.76 2.55
CA TYR A 221 -0.27 19.89 1.19
C TYR A 221 -0.53 18.52 0.55
N LEU A 222 0.40 17.58 0.70
CA LEU A 222 0.31 16.20 0.21
C LEU A 222 -0.99 15.54 0.62
N PHE A 223 -1.30 15.62 1.91
CA PHE A 223 -2.50 15.03 2.46
C PHE A 223 -3.78 15.58 1.80
N ASN A 224 -3.88 16.90 1.63
CA ASN A 224 -5.02 17.51 0.95
C ASN A 224 -5.13 17.11 -0.52
N HIS A 225 -4.00 16.90 -1.19
CA HIS A 225 -3.96 16.56 -2.60
C HIS A 225 -4.34 15.09 -2.85
N ILE A 226 -3.82 14.18 -2.04
CA ILE A 226 -4.18 12.75 -2.06
C ILE A 226 -5.68 12.59 -1.88
N VAL A 227 -6.23 13.21 -0.83
CA VAL A 227 -7.66 13.17 -0.53
C VAL A 227 -8.51 13.79 -1.65
N ARG A 228 -8.07 14.88 -2.26
CA ARG A 228 -8.81 15.57 -3.33
C ARG A 228 -8.59 14.92 -4.71
N GLY A 229 -7.37 14.48 -5.00
CA GLY A 229 -6.99 13.90 -6.29
C GLY A 229 -7.60 12.53 -6.53
N ALA A 230 -7.87 11.77 -5.48
CA ALA A 230 -8.57 10.50 -5.55
C ALA A 230 -10.10 10.63 -5.70
N GLY A 231 -10.61 11.88 -5.91
CA GLY A 231 -12.05 12.12 -6.03
C GLY A 231 -12.79 12.11 -4.69
N TYR A 232 -12.07 12.07 -3.62
CA TYR A 232 -12.58 12.09 -2.26
C TYR A 232 -12.75 13.51 -1.76
N SER A 233 -13.91 13.86 -1.23
CA SER A 233 -14.24 15.17 -0.69
C SER A 233 -14.54 15.06 0.82
N GLY A 234 -13.66 15.51 1.69
CA GLY A 234 -13.90 15.49 3.13
C GLY A 234 -12.86 16.27 3.91
N ASN A 235 -13.25 16.90 4.99
CA ASN A 235 -12.35 17.51 5.97
C ASN A 235 -11.86 16.41 6.89
N VAL A 236 -10.53 16.21 6.99
CA VAL A 236 -10.01 15.15 7.80
C VAL A 236 -8.85 15.57 8.65
N PRO A 237 -8.94 15.38 9.95
CA PRO A 237 -7.87 15.63 10.89
C PRO A 237 -6.89 14.44 10.95
N GLY A 238 -5.76 14.55 10.27
CA GLY A 238 -4.67 13.56 10.35
C GLY A 238 -4.96 12.22 9.68
N TYR A 239 -6.19 11.96 9.34
CA TYR A 239 -6.63 10.86 8.45
C TYR A 239 -7.91 11.27 7.73
N ALA A 240 -8.02 10.94 6.47
CA ALA A 240 -9.27 11.04 5.77
C ALA A 240 -10.06 9.77 6.09
N GLY A 241 -11.19 9.93 6.75
CA GLY A 241 -12.14 8.84 6.97
C GLY A 241 -13.38 9.13 6.16
N TRP A 242 -13.66 8.27 5.23
CA TRP A 242 -15.00 8.04 4.70
C TRP A 242 -15.59 6.90 5.49
N ASP A 243 -16.87 6.72 5.34
CA ASP A 243 -17.47 5.48 5.83
C ASP A 243 -16.81 4.23 5.21
N GLU A 244 -16.04 4.37 4.12
CA GLU A 244 -15.50 3.29 3.30
C GLU A 244 -13.98 3.21 3.24
N SER A 245 -13.23 4.30 3.41
CA SER A 245 -11.75 4.30 3.34
C SER A 245 -11.12 5.28 4.32
N ALA A 246 -9.88 5.05 4.70
CA ALA A 246 -9.08 5.96 5.51
C ALA A 246 -7.68 6.13 4.92
N TYR A 247 -7.16 7.36 4.96
CA TYR A 247 -5.80 7.69 4.55
C TYR A 247 -4.97 8.14 5.74
N PHE A 248 -3.77 7.61 5.88
CA PHE A 248 -2.83 7.95 6.93
C PHE A 248 -1.55 8.48 6.30
N CYS A 249 -1.21 9.71 6.64
CA CYS A 249 0.05 10.34 6.28
C CYS A 249 0.91 10.42 7.54
N CYS A 250 2.07 9.79 7.56
CA CYS A 250 2.87 9.67 8.77
C CYS A 250 4.38 9.67 8.49
N THR A 251 5.14 9.99 9.52
CA THR A 251 6.61 9.94 9.56
C THR A 251 7.09 8.96 10.63
N LYS A 252 8.39 8.74 10.66
CA LYS A 252 9.07 7.96 11.69
C LYS A 252 9.15 8.71 13.01
#